data_8953983455aeac385532cde8d1bb64a1
#
_entry.id   8953983455aeac385532cde8d1bb64a1
#
_cell.length_a   1.000
_cell.length_b   1.000
_cell.length_c   1.000
_cell.angle_alpha   90.00
_cell.angle_beta   90.00
_cell.angle_gamma   90.00
#
_symmetry.space_group_name_H-M   'P 1'
#
loop_
_entity.id
_entity.type
_entity.pdbx_description
1 polymer ?
#
loop_
_entity_poly.entity_id
_entity_poly.type
_entity_poly.pdbx_seq_one_letter_code
_entity_poly.pdbx_strand_id
1 'polypeptide(L)'
;AHYVEIKTFHAYCFDLLGLIGNLDEVKNVVGKAAEMIEQGEVEPNRIGKTVLVIDEAQDMGAEEHALVRALMHHNEEMRVIAVGDDDQNIYEFRGSDAGYMFRLTQEPGSRFVEMTENYRSARHVVAFANEFVKTIGRRMKTMPIISMRKEEGWVGVTHHRSACMYQPLVEELLQHRGEGTTCVLTQTNEEAVIVVALLQKRGIRSKLIQSMEGLLFWNMAEMRYFLKYVGKRVSTPLIPEDLWEEAKSATFAAYNGSLSLAYVKRCIELFEQINKMKYFTDFKEFVFESSMEDFCDVSGSDVVVSTIHKAKGREFDDVYMLISDGYLRDDHLMRRYYVGITRAKKRLFIHTNGDCFANISADQNCIDQREYAMPEEIVLQLSHKDVYLGFFKEIKREVLALKGGDMLSYKDYTLYDVAQRPVARLSLSMQKKLAEWKERGYEVKAASVRFVVAWKPKDAPKEEPEIAVLLADLVLSL
;
A
#
# COMPACT_ATOMS: atom_id res chain seq x y z
N ALA A 1 -27.02 -22.92 5.86
CA ALA A 1 -25.69 -22.60 5.43
C ALA A 1 -25.61 -21.13 5.07
N HIS A 2 -25.06 -20.29 5.79
CA HIS A 2 -25.72 -19.06 5.65
C HIS A 2 -24.92 -17.97 6.20
N TYR A 3 -24.65 -17.10 5.37
CA TYR A 3 -25.10 -15.75 5.52
C TYR A 3 -24.12 -14.88 6.28
N VAL A 4 -22.83 -15.18 6.17
CA VAL A 4 -21.79 -14.21 6.40
C VAL A 4 -21.39 -13.65 5.05
N GLU A 5 -21.61 -12.38 4.86
CA GLU A 5 -21.16 -11.62 3.71
C GLU A 5 -19.93 -10.84 4.14
N ILE A 6 -18.79 -11.04 3.47
CA ILE A 6 -17.55 -10.34 3.76
C ILE A 6 -17.24 -9.47 2.56
N LYS A 7 -17.30 -8.16 2.74
CA LYS A 7 -17.07 -7.16 1.68
C LYS A 7 -16.39 -5.92 2.25
N THR A 8 -15.73 -5.18 1.41
CA THR A 8 -15.35 -3.80 1.74
C THR A 8 -16.60 -2.91 1.70
N PHE A 9 -16.54 -1.72 2.30
CA PHE A 9 -17.65 -0.75 2.22
C PHE A 9 -18.00 -0.44 0.76
N HIS A 10 -16.99 -0.28 -0.10
CA HIS A 10 -17.21 0.00 -1.51
C HIS A 10 -17.91 -1.15 -2.23
N ALA A 11 -17.44 -2.41 -2.08
CA ALA A 11 -18.07 -3.57 -2.69
C ALA A 11 -19.53 -3.76 -2.24
N TYR A 12 -19.79 -3.56 -0.95
CA TYR A 12 -21.16 -3.59 -0.43
C TYR A 12 -22.06 -2.55 -1.09
N CYS A 13 -21.56 -1.31 -1.25
CA CYS A 13 -22.33 -0.23 -1.87
C CYS A 13 -22.52 -0.43 -3.38
N PHE A 14 -21.53 -0.96 -4.09
CA PHE A 14 -21.68 -1.32 -5.51
C PHE A 14 -22.79 -2.35 -5.72
N ASP A 15 -22.77 -3.40 -4.93
CA ASP A 15 -23.83 -4.42 -4.96
C ASP A 15 -25.19 -3.79 -4.63
N LEU A 16 -25.24 -2.99 -3.56
CA LEU A 16 -26.46 -2.37 -3.08
C LEU A 16 -27.10 -1.48 -4.13
N LEU A 17 -26.31 -0.70 -4.86
CA LEU A 17 -26.81 0.23 -5.87
C LEU A 17 -27.00 -0.41 -7.24
N GLY A 18 -26.64 -1.69 -7.44
CA GLY A 18 -26.71 -2.34 -8.73
C GLY A 18 -25.80 -1.73 -9.80
N LEU A 19 -24.77 -0.99 -9.38
CA LEU A 19 -23.81 -0.27 -10.25
C LEU A 19 -22.74 -1.19 -10.82
N ILE A 20 -22.99 -2.48 -10.81
CA ILE A 20 -22.08 -3.52 -11.26
C ILE A 20 -21.63 -3.23 -12.70
N GLY A 21 -20.38 -2.83 -12.84
CA GLY A 21 -19.71 -2.59 -14.12
C GLY A 21 -19.64 -1.15 -14.59
N ASN A 22 -20.18 -0.18 -13.87
CA ASN A 22 -20.08 1.24 -14.22
C ASN A 22 -19.05 1.96 -13.33
N LEU A 23 -17.76 1.71 -13.57
CA LEU A 23 -16.64 2.25 -12.79
C LEU A 23 -16.52 3.79 -12.88
N ASP A 24 -17.21 4.44 -13.81
CA ASP A 24 -17.24 5.91 -13.94
C ASP A 24 -18.12 6.58 -12.87
N GLU A 25 -18.99 5.81 -12.19
CA GLU A 25 -19.86 6.28 -11.10
C GLU A 25 -19.26 6.04 -9.71
N VAL A 26 -18.01 5.58 -9.63
CA VAL A 26 -17.30 5.19 -8.41
C VAL A 26 -17.03 6.35 -7.44
N LYS A 27 -17.04 7.59 -7.93
CA LYS A 27 -16.89 8.75 -7.05
C LYS A 27 -18.07 8.81 -6.09
N ASN A 28 -17.77 8.66 -4.78
CA ASN A 28 -18.75 8.77 -3.70
C ASN A 28 -19.84 7.68 -3.66
N VAL A 29 -19.52 6.44 -4.07
CA VAL A 29 -20.51 5.34 -4.03
C VAL A 29 -21.01 5.06 -2.61
N VAL A 30 -20.13 5.20 -1.61
CA VAL A 30 -20.48 4.96 -0.18
C VAL A 30 -21.42 6.03 0.33
N GLY A 31 -21.11 7.32 0.09
CA GLY A 31 -21.99 8.43 0.47
C GLY A 31 -23.35 8.37 -0.23
N LYS A 32 -23.34 8.06 -1.55
CA LYS A 32 -24.58 7.88 -2.31
C LYS A 32 -25.45 6.74 -1.76
N ALA A 33 -24.83 5.61 -1.42
CA ALA A 33 -25.55 4.49 -0.80
C ALA A 33 -26.16 4.88 0.55
N ALA A 34 -25.41 5.60 1.38
CA ALA A 34 -25.91 6.11 2.65
C ALA A 34 -27.14 7.03 2.45
N GLU A 35 -27.06 7.98 1.52
CA GLU A 35 -28.18 8.89 1.18
C GLU A 35 -29.42 8.13 0.71
N MET A 36 -29.25 7.17 -0.22
CA MET A 36 -30.38 6.38 -0.75
C MET A 36 -31.02 5.50 0.33
N ILE A 37 -30.25 4.96 1.28
CA ILE A 37 -30.80 4.23 2.42
C ILE A 37 -31.61 5.19 3.29
N GLU A 38 -31.07 6.33 3.66
CA GLU A 38 -31.78 7.33 4.51
C GLU A 38 -33.06 7.85 3.85
N GLN A 39 -33.10 7.96 2.52
CA GLN A 39 -34.29 8.38 1.76
C GLN A 39 -35.32 7.24 1.55
N GLY A 40 -34.99 6.01 1.97
CA GLY A 40 -35.84 4.84 1.77
C GLY A 40 -35.94 4.36 0.32
N GLU A 41 -34.96 4.70 -0.52
CA GLU A 41 -34.92 4.32 -1.93
C GLU A 41 -34.33 2.92 -2.15
N VAL A 42 -33.82 2.29 -1.09
CA VAL A 42 -33.28 0.92 -1.13
C VAL A 42 -34.29 -0.06 -0.55
N GLU A 43 -34.51 -1.18 -1.24
CA GLU A 43 -35.43 -2.21 -0.78
C GLU A 43 -35.00 -2.77 0.60
N PRO A 44 -35.89 -2.84 1.61
CA PRO A 44 -35.57 -3.25 2.98
C PRO A 44 -34.89 -4.63 3.08
N ASN A 45 -35.23 -5.56 2.20
CA ASN A 45 -34.62 -6.91 2.16
C ASN A 45 -33.13 -6.89 1.78
N ARG A 46 -32.67 -5.84 1.10
CA ARG A 46 -31.24 -5.69 0.70
C ARG A 46 -30.38 -5.14 1.83
N ILE A 47 -30.97 -4.35 2.73
CA ILE A 47 -30.29 -3.71 3.85
C ILE A 47 -30.57 -4.37 5.20
N GLY A 48 -31.56 -5.30 5.26
CA GLY A 48 -31.91 -6.03 6.48
C GLY A 48 -30.75 -6.92 6.95
N LYS A 49 -30.02 -6.47 7.98
CA LYS A 49 -28.90 -7.18 8.59
C LYS A 49 -29.14 -7.37 10.08
N THR A 50 -28.80 -8.54 10.61
CA THR A 50 -28.92 -8.83 12.05
C THR A 50 -27.65 -8.40 12.82
N VAL A 51 -26.49 -8.55 12.19
CA VAL A 51 -25.21 -8.17 12.77
C VAL A 51 -24.34 -7.52 11.69
N LEU A 52 -23.76 -6.40 12.01
CA LEU A 52 -22.71 -5.73 11.24
C LEU A 52 -21.40 -5.79 12.02
N VAL A 53 -20.38 -6.41 11.44
CA VAL A 53 -19.02 -6.40 12.00
C VAL A 53 -18.15 -5.50 11.13
N ILE A 54 -17.50 -4.53 11.76
CA ILE A 54 -16.59 -3.60 11.10
C ILE A 54 -15.19 -3.89 11.63
N ASP A 55 -14.30 -4.34 10.76
CA ASP A 55 -12.87 -4.51 11.06
C ASP A 55 -12.10 -3.25 10.66
N GLU A 56 -10.97 -3.00 11.32
CA GLU A 56 -10.14 -1.79 11.13
C GLU A 56 -10.98 -0.48 11.22
N ALA A 57 -11.91 -0.42 12.18
CA ALA A 57 -12.89 0.68 12.30
C ALA A 57 -12.25 2.07 12.47
N GLN A 58 -10.99 2.18 12.91
CA GLN A 58 -10.25 3.43 12.97
C GLN A 58 -9.97 4.05 11.59
N ASP A 59 -10.05 3.25 10.51
CA ASP A 59 -9.80 3.74 9.15
C ASP A 59 -11.08 4.27 8.46
N MET A 60 -12.22 4.27 9.13
CA MET A 60 -13.46 4.85 8.59
C MET A 60 -13.30 6.36 8.36
N GLY A 61 -13.88 6.82 7.24
CA GLY A 61 -14.11 8.23 6.95
C GLY A 61 -15.56 8.65 7.20
N ALA A 62 -15.89 9.85 6.75
CA ALA A 62 -17.23 10.43 6.93
C ALA A 62 -18.31 9.62 6.22
N GLU A 63 -18.01 9.12 5.01
CA GLU A 63 -18.97 8.40 4.16
C GLU A 63 -19.28 7.02 4.72
N GLU A 64 -18.24 6.25 5.15
CA GLU A 64 -18.41 4.95 5.78
C GLU A 64 -19.19 5.08 7.10
N HIS A 65 -18.90 6.10 7.91
CA HIS A 65 -19.65 6.35 9.12
C HIS A 65 -21.12 6.70 8.83
N ALA A 66 -21.39 7.51 7.79
CA ALA A 66 -22.75 7.84 7.38
C ALA A 66 -23.51 6.58 6.94
N LEU A 67 -22.87 5.69 6.17
CA LEU A 67 -23.45 4.41 5.75
C LEU A 67 -23.80 3.52 6.96
N VAL A 68 -22.89 3.39 7.92
CA VAL A 68 -23.13 2.62 9.16
C VAL A 68 -24.33 3.18 9.91
N ARG A 69 -24.42 4.51 10.04
CA ARG A 69 -25.56 5.20 10.70
C ARG A 69 -26.87 4.94 9.96
N ALA A 70 -26.89 5.05 8.64
CA ALA A 70 -28.06 4.77 7.82
C ALA A 70 -28.55 3.32 8.00
N LEU A 71 -27.61 2.36 7.99
CA LEU A 71 -27.94 0.95 8.24
C LEU A 71 -28.50 0.71 9.66
N MET A 72 -27.94 1.37 10.69
CA MET A 72 -28.43 1.28 12.07
C MET A 72 -29.84 1.86 12.19
N HIS A 73 -30.10 3.00 11.55
CA HIS A 73 -31.41 3.67 11.59
C HIS A 73 -32.52 2.77 10.95
N HIS A 74 -32.20 2.09 9.87
CA HIS A 74 -33.16 1.21 9.19
C HIS A 74 -33.24 -0.23 9.75
N ASN A 75 -32.39 -0.57 10.72
CA ASN A 75 -32.36 -1.89 11.36
C ASN A 75 -32.23 -1.74 12.89
N GLU A 76 -33.29 -1.30 13.55
CA GLU A 76 -33.29 -0.99 15.01
C GLU A 76 -32.75 -2.12 15.90
N GLU A 77 -32.93 -3.39 15.50
CA GLU A 77 -32.42 -4.56 16.23
C GLU A 77 -31.02 -5.00 15.79
N MET A 78 -30.42 -4.33 14.82
CA MET A 78 -29.09 -4.70 14.32
C MET A 78 -28.01 -4.47 15.39
N ARG A 79 -27.19 -5.49 15.62
CA ARG A 79 -26.00 -5.37 16.48
C ARG A 79 -24.82 -4.93 15.65
N VAL A 80 -24.15 -3.89 16.09
CA VAL A 80 -22.91 -3.41 15.47
C VAL A 80 -21.73 -3.78 16.37
N ILE A 81 -20.71 -4.41 15.79
CA ILE A 81 -19.46 -4.74 16.44
C ILE A 81 -18.35 -4.05 15.63
N ALA A 82 -17.78 -2.98 16.18
CA ALA A 82 -16.65 -2.28 15.56
C ALA A 82 -15.36 -2.67 16.27
N VAL A 83 -14.39 -3.21 15.52
CA VAL A 83 -13.08 -3.60 16.01
C VAL A 83 -12.05 -2.70 15.34
N GLY A 84 -11.10 -2.18 16.14
CA GLY A 84 -10.08 -1.29 15.61
C GLY A 84 -9.06 -0.88 16.66
N ASP A 85 -8.01 -0.22 16.21
CA ASP A 85 -6.94 0.33 17.02
C ASP A 85 -6.68 1.78 16.61
N ASP A 86 -7.16 2.74 17.41
CA ASP A 86 -7.02 4.17 17.14
C ASP A 86 -5.55 4.63 17.07
N ASP A 87 -4.65 3.94 17.77
CA ASP A 87 -3.21 4.19 17.68
C ASP A 87 -2.61 3.73 16.34
N GLN A 88 -3.35 2.95 15.54
CA GLN A 88 -2.95 2.50 14.19
C GLN A 88 -3.67 3.24 13.05
N ASN A 89 -4.37 4.35 13.33
CA ASN A 89 -4.89 5.21 12.27
C ASN A 89 -3.73 6.01 11.63
N ILE A 90 -3.39 5.64 10.39
CA ILE A 90 -2.34 6.29 9.59
C ILE A 90 -2.84 6.74 8.21
N TYR A 91 -4.16 6.72 7.98
CA TYR A 91 -4.77 7.10 6.71
C TYR A 91 -5.57 8.41 6.77
N GLU A 92 -5.31 9.27 7.76
CA GLU A 92 -5.97 10.59 7.91
C GLU A 92 -5.88 11.44 6.62
N PHE A 93 -4.78 11.32 5.86
CA PHE A 93 -4.61 11.98 4.57
C PHE A 93 -5.60 11.49 3.48
N ARG A 94 -6.32 10.39 3.71
CA ARG A 94 -7.40 9.87 2.86
C ARG A 94 -8.79 10.22 3.38
N GLY A 95 -8.87 10.94 4.52
CA GLY A 95 -10.12 11.33 5.16
C GLY A 95 -10.60 10.39 6.26
N SER A 96 -9.77 9.37 6.65
CA SER A 96 -10.09 8.55 7.82
C SER A 96 -9.90 9.37 9.11
N ASP A 97 -10.73 9.10 10.09
CA ASP A 97 -10.65 9.72 11.41
C ASP A 97 -11.12 8.72 12.48
N ALA A 98 -10.21 8.36 13.40
CA ALA A 98 -10.53 7.49 14.53
C ALA A 98 -11.69 8.05 15.41
N GLY A 99 -11.99 9.34 15.29
CA GLY A 99 -13.14 9.96 15.91
C GLY A 99 -14.47 9.34 15.49
N TYR A 100 -14.59 8.77 14.30
CA TYR A 100 -15.80 8.05 13.87
C TYR A 100 -15.99 6.75 14.65
N MET A 101 -14.92 6.00 14.91
CA MET A 101 -14.98 4.84 15.80
C MET A 101 -15.35 5.26 17.22
N PHE A 102 -14.81 6.36 17.71
CA PHE A 102 -15.18 6.92 19.03
C PHE A 102 -16.67 7.28 19.09
N ARG A 103 -17.25 7.88 18.04
CA ARG A 103 -18.68 8.21 17.99
C ARG A 103 -19.59 7.00 18.16
N LEU A 104 -19.19 5.83 17.64
CA LEU A 104 -19.95 4.59 17.83
C LEU A 104 -20.03 4.18 19.31
N THR A 105 -19.04 4.54 20.14
CA THR A 105 -19.08 4.27 21.59
C THR A 105 -20.07 5.17 22.33
N GLN A 106 -20.52 6.26 21.71
CA GLN A 106 -21.49 7.20 22.29
C GLN A 106 -22.94 6.86 21.93
N GLU A 107 -23.17 5.87 21.06
CA GLU A 107 -24.52 5.42 20.73
C GLU A 107 -25.21 4.78 21.94
N PRO A 108 -26.52 5.00 22.14
CA PRO A 108 -27.27 4.42 23.25
C PRO A 108 -27.11 2.89 23.32
N GLY A 109 -26.76 2.37 24.48
CA GLY A 109 -26.54 0.93 24.68
C GLY A 109 -25.18 0.40 24.23
N SER A 110 -24.28 1.26 23.73
CA SER A 110 -22.93 0.87 23.37
C SER A 110 -22.12 0.39 24.56
N ARG A 111 -21.23 -0.54 24.31
CA ARG A 111 -20.22 -1.01 25.27
C ARG A 111 -18.83 -0.94 24.65
N PHE A 112 -17.94 -0.19 25.25
CA PHE A 112 -16.51 -0.18 24.91
C PHE A 112 -15.78 -1.25 25.68
N VAL A 113 -14.94 -2.04 24.95
CA VAL A 113 -14.13 -3.10 25.52
C VAL A 113 -12.71 -2.95 25.01
N GLU A 114 -11.74 -2.79 25.91
CA GLU A 114 -10.32 -2.77 25.55
C GLU A 114 -9.80 -4.20 25.46
N MET A 115 -9.21 -4.57 24.32
CA MET A 115 -8.51 -5.83 24.13
C MET A 115 -7.06 -5.66 24.60
N THR A 116 -6.70 -6.28 25.70
CA THR A 116 -5.38 -6.11 26.32
C THR A 116 -4.41 -7.26 26.03
N GLU A 117 -4.89 -8.39 25.52
CA GLU A 117 -4.06 -9.56 25.24
C GLU A 117 -3.46 -9.50 23.83
N ASN A 118 -2.14 -9.63 23.73
CA ASN A 118 -1.40 -9.68 22.48
C ASN A 118 -0.78 -11.06 22.27
N TYR A 119 -1.23 -11.74 21.22
CA TYR A 119 -0.76 -13.07 20.82
C TYR A 119 0.29 -13.02 19.70
N ARG A 120 0.56 -11.84 19.15
CA ARG A 120 1.47 -11.63 18.00
C ARG A 120 2.91 -11.49 18.46
N SER A 121 3.18 -10.55 19.36
CA SER A 121 4.52 -10.02 19.60
C SER A 121 5.10 -10.53 20.94
N ALA A 122 6.40 -10.75 20.95
CA ALA A 122 7.17 -11.13 22.13
C ALA A 122 7.13 -10.03 23.20
N ARG A 123 7.48 -10.37 24.44
CA ARG A 123 7.30 -9.51 25.63
C ARG A 123 8.01 -8.17 25.54
N HIS A 124 9.29 -8.16 25.13
CA HIS A 124 10.07 -6.91 25.04
C HIS A 124 9.53 -5.97 23.95
N VAL A 125 9.07 -6.52 22.82
CA VAL A 125 8.43 -5.73 21.76
C VAL A 125 7.14 -5.08 22.27
N VAL A 126 6.29 -5.83 23.00
CA VAL A 126 5.06 -5.29 23.59
C VAL A 126 5.37 -4.24 24.66
N ALA A 127 6.36 -4.50 25.52
CA ALA A 127 6.78 -3.53 26.54
C ALA A 127 7.26 -2.22 25.92
N PHE A 128 8.09 -2.30 24.87
CA PHE A 128 8.57 -1.14 24.12
C PHE A 128 7.41 -0.37 23.45
N ALA A 129 6.48 -1.10 22.82
CA ALA A 129 5.29 -0.50 22.20
C ALA A 129 4.40 0.22 23.24
N ASN A 130 4.21 -0.35 24.43
CA ASN A 130 3.46 0.28 25.53
C ASN A 130 4.11 1.58 26.04
N GLU A 131 5.45 1.63 26.08
CA GLU A 131 6.14 2.88 26.44
C GLU A 131 6.06 3.90 25.32
N PHE A 132 6.28 3.48 24.08
CA PHE A 132 6.23 4.36 22.92
C PHE A 132 4.85 5.00 22.75
N VAL A 133 3.79 4.24 22.87
CA VAL A 133 2.42 4.71 22.63
C VAL A 133 2.00 5.84 23.59
N LYS A 134 2.65 5.99 24.75
CA LYS A 134 2.43 7.10 25.69
C LYS A 134 2.83 8.47 25.10
N THR A 135 3.60 8.49 24.03
CA THR A 135 3.98 9.71 23.29
C THR A 135 2.85 10.26 22.40
N ILE A 136 1.82 9.46 22.13
CA ILE A 136 0.64 9.84 21.34
C ILE A 136 -0.35 10.58 22.26
N GLY A 137 -0.73 11.81 21.88
CA GLY A 137 -1.51 12.68 22.75
C GLY A 137 -2.99 12.28 22.87
N ARG A 138 -3.64 11.90 21.77
CA ARG A 138 -5.07 11.55 21.74
C ARG A 138 -5.25 10.06 21.51
N ARG A 139 -5.75 9.36 22.53
CA ARG A 139 -5.94 7.92 22.51
C ARG A 139 -7.26 7.52 23.15
N MET A 140 -7.90 6.50 22.60
CA MET A 140 -9.10 5.87 23.18
C MET A 140 -8.73 4.86 24.27
N LYS A 141 -7.64 4.11 24.07
CA LYS A 141 -7.19 3.05 24.98
C LYS A 141 -6.43 3.62 26.18
N THR A 142 -6.69 3.05 27.34
CA THR A 142 -6.05 3.42 28.60
C THR A 142 -5.23 2.28 29.20
N MET A 143 -5.60 1.04 28.91
CA MET A 143 -4.96 -0.15 29.47
C MET A 143 -3.71 -0.53 28.66
N PRO A 144 -2.63 -0.97 29.32
CA PRO A 144 -1.46 -1.51 28.62
C PRO A 144 -1.80 -2.86 27.99
N ILE A 145 -1.15 -3.16 26.88
CA ILE A 145 -1.23 -4.45 26.19
C ILE A 145 -0.28 -5.45 26.89
N ILE A 146 -0.71 -6.68 27.04
CA ILE A 146 0.04 -7.75 27.70
C ILE A 146 0.37 -8.83 26.66
N SER A 147 1.65 -9.14 26.48
CA SER A 147 2.05 -10.26 25.62
C SER A 147 1.67 -11.60 26.25
N MET A 148 0.93 -12.41 25.49
CA MET A 148 0.60 -13.79 25.85
C MET A 148 1.66 -14.78 25.36
N ARG A 149 2.68 -14.32 24.64
CA ARG A 149 3.80 -15.18 24.20
C ARG A 149 4.78 -15.41 25.33
N LYS A 150 5.37 -16.62 25.34
CA LYS A 150 6.42 -16.99 26.30
C LYS A 150 7.79 -16.43 25.93
N GLU A 151 7.97 -16.07 24.65
CA GLU A 151 9.23 -15.55 24.13
C GLU A 151 9.49 -14.13 24.68
N GLU A 152 10.71 -13.89 25.14
CA GLU A 152 11.13 -12.55 25.62
C GLU A 152 11.22 -11.56 24.44
N GLY A 153 11.78 -12.01 23.33
CA GLY A 153 12.06 -11.14 22.17
C GLY A 153 13.25 -10.22 22.41
N TRP A 154 13.41 -9.23 21.55
CA TRP A 154 14.50 -8.26 21.67
C TRP A 154 14.18 -6.94 20.95
N VAL A 155 14.63 -5.82 21.54
CA VAL A 155 14.50 -4.49 20.96
C VAL A 155 15.82 -3.74 21.06
N GLY A 156 16.35 -3.28 19.92
CA GLY A 156 17.53 -2.42 19.85
C GLY A 156 17.23 -1.08 19.19
N VAL A 157 17.78 -0.01 19.74
CA VAL A 157 17.70 1.33 19.17
C VAL A 157 19.12 1.85 18.97
N THR A 158 19.44 2.19 17.73
CA THR A 158 20.72 2.81 17.35
C THR A 158 20.47 4.25 16.92
N HIS A 159 21.02 5.19 17.68
CA HIS A 159 20.99 6.61 17.39
C HIS A 159 22.22 6.98 16.57
N HIS A 160 22.00 7.42 15.34
CA HIS A 160 23.07 7.81 14.42
C HIS A 160 23.27 9.31 14.40
N ARG A 161 24.54 9.75 14.36
CA ARG A 161 24.88 11.11 14.03
C ARG A 161 24.69 11.39 12.55
N SER A 162 25.00 10.41 11.72
CA SER A 162 24.88 10.49 10.27
C SER A 162 23.43 10.63 9.79
N ALA A 163 23.21 11.48 8.80
CA ALA A 163 21.94 11.52 8.08
C ALA A 163 21.71 10.28 7.18
N CYS A 164 22.82 9.64 6.75
CA CYS A 164 22.78 8.42 5.95
C CYS A 164 22.88 7.18 6.84
N MET A 165 21.78 6.47 7.03
CA MET A 165 21.70 5.30 7.92
C MET A 165 21.50 3.96 7.15
N TYR A 166 21.48 4.00 5.83
CA TYR A 166 21.17 2.80 5.02
C TYR A 166 22.21 1.71 5.18
N GLN A 167 23.50 2.09 5.14
CA GLN A 167 24.60 1.14 5.25
C GLN A 167 24.65 0.47 6.62
N PRO A 168 24.66 1.20 7.77
CA PRO A 168 24.70 0.58 9.09
C PRO A 168 23.46 -0.31 9.35
N LEU A 169 22.26 0.06 8.87
CA LEU A 169 21.10 -0.80 8.96
C LEU A 169 21.30 -2.13 8.23
N VAL A 170 21.79 -2.08 6.99
CA VAL A 170 22.04 -3.30 6.20
C VAL A 170 23.15 -4.14 6.85
N GLU A 171 24.20 -3.52 7.41
CA GLU A 171 25.26 -4.23 8.12
C GLU A 171 24.71 -4.94 9.38
N GLU A 172 23.88 -4.28 10.19
CA GLU A 172 23.26 -4.89 11.36
C GLU A 172 22.31 -6.03 10.96
N LEU A 173 21.54 -5.85 9.90
CA LEU A 173 20.68 -6.91 9.36
C LEU A 173 21.49 -8.16 8.98
N LEU A 174 22.64 -7.98 8.33
CA LEU A 174 23.50 -9.11 7.93
C LEU A 174 24.12 -9.81 9.15
N GLN A 175 24.43 -9.09 10.22
CA GLN A 175 24.99 -9.64 11.45
C GLN A 175 23.97 -10.41 12.27
N HIS A 176 22.72 -9.96 12.31
CA HIS A 176 21.67 -10.48 13.19
C HIS A 176 20.57 -11.24 12.45
N ARG A 177 20.77 -11.57 11.17
CA ARG A 177 19.77 -12.30 10.39
C ARG A 177 19.44 -13.64 11.04
N GLY A 178 18.16 -13.80 11.41
CA GLY A 178 17.64 -15.03 12.01
C GLY A 178 16.94 -15.95 11.03
N GLU A 179 16.43 -17.05 11.56
CA GLU A 179 15.47 -17.90 10.87
C GLU A 179 14.09 -17.24 10.98
N GLY A 180 13.39 -17.07 9.87
CA GLY A 180 12.07 -16.47 9.82
C GLY A 180 11.96 -15.29 8.86
N THR A 181 10.83 -14.61 8.93
CA THR A 181 10.53 -13.50 8.04
C THR A 181 11.18 -12.21 8.52
N THR A 182 11.96 -11.56 7.65
CA THR A 182 12.63 -10.28 7.94
C THR A 182 12.07 -9.16 7.08
N CYS A 183 11.80 -8.01 7.69
CA CYS A 183 11.33 -6.82 6.98
C CYS A 183 12.15 -5.59 7.35
N VAL A 184 12.49 -4.78 6.34
CA VAL A 184 12.98 -3.41 6.53
C VAL A 184 11.84 -2.43 6.26
N LEU A 185 11.54 -1.59 7.24
CA LEU A 185 10.50 -0.57 7.16
C LEU A 185 11.15 0.82 7.04
N THR A 186 10.74 1.56 6.02
CA THR A 186 11.22 2.91 5.74
C THR A 186 10.08 3.92 5.80
N GLN A 187 10.41 5.21 5.83
CA GLN A 187 9.41 6.26 5.78
C GLN A 187 8.95 6.56 4.36
N THR A 188 9.86 6.45 3.38
CA THR A 188 9.62 6.80 1.98
C THR A 188 9.92 5.64 1.03
N ASN A 189 9.37 5.70 -0.17
CA ASN A 189 9.67 4.74 -1.23
C ASN A 189 11.15 4.86 -1.69
N GLU A 190 11.70 6.06 -1.68
CA GLU A 190 13.10 6.30 -2.08
C GLU A 190 14.06 5.59 -1.14
N GLU A 191 13.87 5.73 0.18
CA GLU A 191 14.65 4.98 1.17
C GLU A 191 14.54 3.47 0.96
N ALA A 192 13.32 2.96 0.71
CA ALA A 192 13.09 1.54 0.48
C ALA A 192 13.87 1.02 -0.73
N VAL A 193 13.90 1.78 -1.82
CA VAL A 193 14.63 1.40 -3.04
C VAL A 193 16.15 1.40 -2.80
N ILE A 194 16.66 2.39 -2.06
CA ILE A 194 18.09 2.44 -1.68
C ILE A 194 18.47 1.20 -0.87
N VAL A 195 17.64 0.82 0.11
CA VAL A 195 17.88 -0.38 0.92
C VAL A 195 17.88 -1.63 0.05
N VAL A 196 16.93 -1.77 -0.89
CA VAL A 196 16.89 -2.91 -1.84
C VAL A 196 18.17 -2.98 -2.66
N ALA A 197 18.64 -1.87 -3.20
CA ALA A 197 19.88 -1.83 -3.99
C ALA A 197 21.11 -2.26 -3.16
N LEU A 198 21.20 -1.79 -1.92
CA LEU A 198 22.27 -2.19 -1.00
C LEU A 198 22.21 -3.69 -0.63
N LEU A 199 21.03 -4.25 -0.37
CA LEU A 199 20.85 -5.67 -0.10
C LEU A 199 21.25 -6.51 -1.31
N GLN A 200 20.84 -6.12 -2.52
CA GLN A 200 21.22 -6.80 -3.76
C GLN A 200 22.73 -6.76 -4.01
N LYS A 201 23.40 -5.61 -3.76
CA LYS A 201 24.86 -5.50 -3.84
C LYS A 201 25.58 -6.45 -2.87
N ARG A 202 24.94 -6.83 -1.77
CA ARG A 202 25.42 -7.81 -0.77
C ARG A 202 24.98 -9.25 -1.06
N GLY A 203 24.32 -9.51 -2.21
CA GLY A 203 23.86 -10.85 -2.62
C GLY A 203 22.61 -11.34 -1.88
N ILE A 204 21.90 -10.46 -1.19
CA ILE A 204 20.67 -10.79 -0.45
C ILE A 204 19.47 -10.65 -1.38
N ARG A 205 18.69 -11.71 -1.51
CA ARG A 205 17.42 -11.67 -2.24
C ARG A 205 16.42 -10.84 -1.44
N SER A 206 16.06 -9.70 -1.98
CA SER A 206 15.11 -8.81 -1.35
C SER A 206 13.96 -8.48 -2.27
N LYS A 207 12.80 -8.20 -1.70
CA LYS A 207 11.60 -7.81 -2.43
C LYS A 207 11.01 -6.54 -1.86
N LEU A 208 10.85 -5.55 -2.72
CA LEU A 208 10.19 -4.31 -2.40
C LEU A 208 8.66 -4.46 -2.55
N ILE A 209 7.93 -4.15 -1.49
CA ILE A 209 6.50 -3.96 -1.58
C ILE A 209 6.25 -2.58 -2.20
N GLN A 210 5.78 -2.57 -3.44
CA GLN A 210 5.56 -1.35 -4.24
C GLN A 210 4.09 -0.98 -4.29
N SER A 211 3.80 0.31 -4.46
CA SER A 211 2.50 0.80 -4.89
C SER A 211 2.65 1.76 -6.07
N MET A 212 1.60 1.89 -6.83
CA MET A 212 1.48 2.94 -7.83
C MET A 212 0.75 4.13 -7.20
N GLU A 213 1.47 5.10 -6.63
CA GLU A 213 0.85 6.26 -5.99
C GLU A 213 -0.17 6.96 -6.88
N GLY A 214 -1.43 7.02 -6.42
CA GLY A 214 -2.53 7.65 -7.13
C GLY A 214 -3.01 6.92 -8.38
N LEU A 215 -2.54 5.67 -8.61
CA LEU A 215 -2.97 4.81 -9.71
C LEU A 215 -3.50 3.49 -9.17
N LEU A 216 -4.58 3.03 -9.74
CA LEU A 216 -5.22 1.77 -9.38
C LEU A 216 -4.57 0.61 -10.15
N PHE A 217 -4.48 -0.56 -9.52
CA PHE A 217 -3.91 -1.78 -10.11
C PHE A 217 -4.56 -2.13 -11.47
N TRP A 218 -5.87 -1.97 -11.56
CA TRP A 218 -6.63 -2.23 -12.79
C TRP A 218 -6.23 -1.32 -13.97
N ASN A 219 -5.51 -0.21 -13.74
CA ASN A 219 -5.00 0.68 -14.79
C ASN A 219 -3.73 0.19 -15.47
N MET A 220 -3.11 -0.89 -14.98
CA MET A 220 -1.97 -1.50 -15.66
C MET A 220 -2.34 -1.95 -17.08
N ALA A 221 -1.46 -1.71 -18.04
CA ALA A 221 -1.73 -2.06 -19.45
C ALA A 221 -2.06 -3.55 -19.63
N GLU A 222 -1.34 -4.43 -18.93
CA GLU A 222 -1.55 -5.87 -18.94
C GLU A 222 -2.94 -6.26 -18.38
N MET A 223 -3.34 -5.68 -17.25
CA MET A 223 -4.65 -5.96 -16.65
C MET A 223 -5.77 -5.40 -17.51
N ARG A 224 -5.60 -4.21 -18.07
CA ARG A 224 -6.55 -3.61 -19.01
C ARG A 224 -6.72 -4.46 -20.28
N TYR A 225 -5.63 -5.06 -20.76
CA TYR A 225 -5.70 -5.98 -21.89
C TYR A 225 -6.54 -7.20 -21.56
N PHE A 226 -6.29 -7.85 -20.41
CA PHE A 226 -7.06 -9.00 -19.94
C PHE A 226 -8.55 -8.68 -19.79
N LEU A 227 -8.88 -7.62 -19.03
CA LEU A 227 -10.27 -7.18 -18.83
C LEU A 227 -10.99 -6.86 -20.14
N LYS A 228 -10.30 -6.19 -21.08
CA LYS A 228 -10.84 -5.89 -22.40
C LYS A 228 -11.04 -7.14 -23.25
N TYR A 229 -10.15 -8.12 -23.15
CA TYR A 229 -10.23 -9.38 -23.89
C TYR A 229 -11.47 -10.16 -23.48
N VAL A 230 -11.69 -10.33 -22.18
CA VAL A 230 -12.87 -10.98 -21.60
C VAL A 230 -14.12 -10.15 -21.91
N GLY A 231 -14.14 -8.86 -21.58
CA GLY A 231 -15.32 -8.01 -21.68
C GLY A 231 -15.89 -7.85 -23.11
N LYS A 232 -15.05 -8.03 -24.15
CA LYS A 232 -15.53 -8.02 -25.54
C LYS A 232 -16.17 -9.33 -26.01
N ARG A 233 -15.95 -10.43 -25.30
CA ARG A 233 -16.35 -11.78 -25.72
C ARG A 233 -17.38 -12.43 -24.79
N VAL A 234 -17.41 -11.98 -23.53
CA VAL A 234 -18.40 -12.49 -22.57
C VAL A 234 -19.79 -11.97 -22.93
N SER A 235 -20.74 -12.88 -23.09
CA SER A 235 -22.14 -12.56 -23.40
C SER A 235 -23.09 -12.80 -22.21
N THR A 236 -22.58 -13.45 -21.17
CA THR A 236 -23.30 -13.77 -19.92
C THR A 236 -22.49 -13.29 -18.74
N PRO A 237 -23.07 -13.08 -17.54
CA PRO A 237 -22.31 -12.72 -16.35
C PRO A 237 -21.21 -13.73 -16.00
N LEU A 238 -21.45 -15.02 -16.25
CA LEU A 238 -20.49 -16.10 -16.04
C LEU A 238 -19.50 -16.15 -17.22
N ILE A 239 -18.21 -16.15 -16.92
CA ILE A 239 -17.13 -16.32 -17.90
C ILE A 239 -16.95 -17.82 -18.16
N PRO A 240 -17.10 -18.29 -19.42
CA PRO A 240 -16.78 -19.67 -19.77
C PRO A 240 -15.29 -19.98 -19.51
N GLU A 241 -14.98 -21.20 -19.08
CA GLU A 241 -13.61 -21.59 -18.72
C GLU A 241 -12.64 -21.51 -19.91
N ASP A 242 -13.10 -21.87 -21.10
CA ASP A 242 -12.32 -21.74 -22.35
C ASP A 242 -11.98 -20.29 -22.67
N LEU A 243 -12.93 -19.37 -22.52
CA LEU A 243 -12.69 -17.93 -22.70
C LEU A 243 -11.69 -17.38 -21.66
N TRP A 244 -11.78 -17.87 -20.40
CA TRP A 244 -10.87 -17.46 -19.35
C TRP A 244 -9.42 -17.89 -19.65
N GLU A 245 -9.21 -19.15 -20.03
CA GLU A 245 -7.89 -19.68 -20.40
C GLU A 245 -7.35 -19.03 -21.68
N GLU A 246 -8.21 -18.74 -22.64
CA GLU A 246 -7.84 -18.00 -23.84
C GLU A 246 -7.38 -16.57 -23.51
N ALA A 247 -8.08 -15.88 -22.63
CA ALA A 247 -7.71 -14.54 -22.17
C ALA A 247 -6.35 -14.51 -21.43
N LYS A 248 -6.11 -15.51 -20.58
CA LYS A 248 -4.80 -15.72 -19.91
C LYS A 248 -3.69 -15.88 -20.96
N SER A 249 -3.88 -16.84 -21.87
CA SER A 249 -2.90 -17.17 -22.90
C SER A 249 -2.60 -15.97 -23.80
N ALA A 250 -3.62 -15.25 -24.25
CA ALA A 250 -3.47 -14.05 -25.08
C ALA A 250 -2.73 -12.93 -24.33
N THR A 251 -3.06 -12.69 -23.05
CA THR A 251 -2.41 -11.65 -22.24
C THR A 251 -0.94 -12.00 -21.99
N PHE A 252 -0.66 -13.25 -21.62
CA PHE A 252 0.71 -13.69 -21.32
C PHE A 252 1.59 -13.70 -22.58
N ALA A 253 1.02 -14.01 -23.74
CA ALA A 253 1.73 -13.92 -25.01
C ALA A 253 2.01 -12.45 -25.40
N ALA A 254 1.01 -11.58 -25.28
CA ALA A 254 1.13 -10.15 -25.65
C ALA A 254 2.20 -9.44 -24.80
N TYR A 255 2.27 -9.75 -23.51
CA TYR A 255 3.20 -9.13 -22.56
C TYR A 255 4.35 -10.05 -22.13
N ASN A 256 4.67 -11.05 -22.94
CA ASN A 256 5.82 -11.92 -22.68
C ASN A 256 7.10 -11.09 -22.52
N GLY A 257 7.86 -11.35 -21.45
CA GLY A 257 9.05 -10.59 -21.07
C GLY A 257 8.80 -9.34 -20.21
N SER A 258 7.54 -8.92 -20.02
CA SER A 258 7.22 -7.81 -19.09
C SER A 258 7.41 -8.25 -17.63
N LEU A 259 8.21 -7.50 -16.87
CA LEU A 259 8.40 -7.74 -15.43
C LEU A 259 7.12 -7.47 -14.63
N SER A 260 6.33 -6.51 -15.06
CA SER A 260 5.05 -6.16 -14.42
C SER A 260 3.95 -7.21 -14.62
N LEU A 261 4.08 -8.09 -15.63
CA LEU A 261 3.13 -9.19 -15.86
C LEU A 261 3.01 -10.15 -14.66
N ALA A 262 4.05 -10.25 -13.83
CA ALA A 262 4.04 -11.11 -12.64
C ALA A 262 2.89 -10.75 -11.67
N TYR A 263 2.59 -9.47 -11.51
CA TYR A 263 1.49 -9.00 -10.66
C TYR A 263 0.13 -9.43 -11.19
N VAL A 264 -0.05 -9.34 -12.52
CA VAL A 264 -1.31 -9.75 -13.17
C VAL A 264 -1.51 -11.25 -13.09
N LYS A 265 -0.45 -12.04 -13.30
CA LYS A 265 -0.50 -13.50 -13.11
C LYS A 265 -0.94 -13.85 -11.70
N ARG A 266 -0.32 -13.23 -10.69
CA ARG A 266 -0.64 -13.48 -9.28
C ARG A 266 -2.07 -13.09 -8.93
N CYS A 267 -2.57 -11.98 -9.47
CA CYS A 267 -3.96 -11.56 -9.31
C CYS A 267 -4.93 -12.62 -9.84
N ILE A 268 -4.70 -13.10 -11.05
CA ILE A 268 -5.53 -14.14 -11.69
C ILE A 268 -5.50 -15.43 -10.88
N GLU A 269 -4.32 -15.89 -10.46
CA GLU A 269 -4.16 -17.10 -9.64
C GLU A 269 -4.90 -17.00 -8.31
N LEU A 270 -4.82 -15.88 -7.61
CA LEU A 270 -5.52 -15.68 -6.34
C LEU A 270 -7.03 -15.66 -6.54
N PHE A 271 -7.53 -15.03 -7.60
CA PHE A 271 -8.95 -15.05 -7.91
C PHE A 271 -9.45 -16.47 -8.21
N GLU A 272 -8.70 -17.26 -8.99
CA GLU A 272 -9.00 -18.66 -9.28
C GLU A 272 -9.05 -19.55 -8.04
N GLN A 273 -8.16 -19.32 -7.07
CA GLN A 273 -8.13 -20.08 -5.82
C GLN A 273 -9.39 -19.86 -4.97
N ILE A 274 -9.96 -18.66 -5.02
CA ILE A 274 -11.11 -18.28 -4.19
C ILE A 274 -12.43 -18.59 -4.93
N ASN A 275 -12.46 -18.43 -6.25
CA ASN A 275 -13.67 -18.47 -7.06
C ASN A 275 -13.67 -19.65 -8.05
N LYS A 276 -14.43 -20.71 -7.74
CA LYS A 276 -14.60 -21.84 -8.65
C LYS A 276 -15.39 -21.46 -9.92
N MET A 277 -16.40 -20.62 -9.77
CA MET A 277 -17.15 -20.03 -10.88
C MET A 277 -16.71 -18.56 -11.03
N LYS A 278 -16.36 -18.18 -12.25
CA LYS A 278 -15.78 -16.87 -12.55
C LYS A 278 -16.85 -15.95 -13.13
N TYR A 279 -17.36 -15.04 -12.31
CA TYR A 279 -18.25 -13.99 -12.80
C TYR A 279 -17.41 -12.76 -13.18
N PHE A 280 -17.73 -12.16 -14.33
CA PHE A 280 -16.96 -11.01 -14.83
C PHE A 280 -17.08 -9.78 -13.92
N THR A 281 -18.23 -9.63 -13.28
CA THR A 281 -18.48 -8.60 -12.27
C THR A 281 -17.57 -8.78 -11.07
N ASP A 282 -17.54 -9.97 -10.49
CA ASP A 282 -16.76 -10.30 -9.29
C ASP A 282 -15.26 -10.13 -9.56
N PHE A 283 -14.80 -10.54 -10.76
CA PHE A 283 -13.41 -10.33 -11.13
C PHE A 283 -13.07 -8.85 -11.27
N LYS A 284 -13.95 -8.04 -11.88
CA LYS A 284 -13.74 -6.59 -11.99
C LYS A 284 -13.69 -5.92 -10.61
N GLU A 285 -14.59 -6.27 -9.71
CA GLU A 285 -14.61 -5.77 -8.34
C GLU A 285 -13.33 -6.16 -7.60
N PHE A 286 -12.94 -7.44 -7.67
CA PHE A 286 -11.71 -7.93 -7.08
C PHE A 286 -10.48 -7.15 -7.55
N VAL A 287 -10.34 -6.95 -8.88
CA VAL A 287 -9.23 -6.18 -9.46
C VAL A 287 -9.29 -4.71 -9.09
N PHE A 288 -10.48 -4.13 -9.02
CA PHE A 288 -10.67 -2.72 -8.72
C PHE A 288 -10.33 -2.38 -7.26
N GLU A 289 -10.68 -3.26 -6.33
CA GLU A 289 -10.41 -3.09 -4.90
C GLU A 289 -8.97 -3.45 -4.53
N SER A 290 -8.30 -4.24 -5.38
CA SER A 290 -6.95 -4.70 -5.13
C SER A 290 -5.92 -3.61 -5.36
N SER A 291 -4.89 -3.66 -4.55
CA SER A 291 -3.67 -2.87 -4.71
C SER A 291 -2.51 -3.72 -5.25
N MET A 292 -1.44 -3.10 -5.72
CA MET A 292 -0.25 -3.85 -6.17
C MET A 292 0.39 -4.66 -5.05
N GLU A 293 0.30 -4.16 -3.83
CA GLU A 293 0.83 -4.79 -2.64
C GLU A 293 0.23 -6.18 -2.39
N ASP A 294 -1.03 -6.38 -2.77
CA ASP A 294 -1.75 -7.65 -2.58
C ASP A 294 -1.18 -8.76 -3.47
N PHE A 295 -0.60 -8.39 -4.61
CA PHE A 295 -0.02 -9.30 -5.58
C PHE A 295 1.50 -9.38 -5.54
N CYS A 296 2.11 -8.72 -4.56
CA CYS A 296 3.54 -8.82 -4.33
C CYS A 296 3.84 -10.18 -3.66
N ASP A 297 4.26 -11.16 -4.46
CA ASP A 297 4.73 -12.44 -3.93
C ASP A 297 6.08 -12.24 -3.22
N VAL A 298 6.06 -12.34 -1.90
CA VAL A 298 7.26 -12.25 -1.05
C VAL A 298 7.83 -13.63 -0.70
N SER A 299 7.21 -14.70 -1.19
CA SER A 299 7.71 -16.05 -0.98
C SER A 299 9.10 -16.23 -1.62
N GLY A 300 9.98 -16.91 -0.91
CA GLY A 300 11.35 -17.12 -1.35
C GLY A 300 12.27 -15.90 -1.33
N SER A 301 11.80 -14.75 -0.80
CA SER A 301 12.65 -13.59 -0.51
C SER A 301 13.30 -13.74 0.84
N ASP A 302 14.57 -13.35 0.94
CA ASP A 302 15.29 -13.36 2.21
C ASP A 302 14.88 -12.17 3.08
N VAL A 303 14.58 -11.03 2.46
CA VAL A 303 14.21 -9.78 3.14
C VAL A 303 13.10 -9.10 2.36
N VAL A 304 12.07 -8.68 3.07
CA VAL A 304 11.02 -7.80 2.56
C VAL A 304 11.41 -6.35 2.85
N VAL A 305 11.27 -5.44 1.90
CA VAL A 305 11.45 -4.01 2.11
C VAL A 305 10.15 -3.29 1.81
N SER A 306 9.72 -2.42 2.69
CA SER A 306 8.42 -1.73 2.57
C SER A 306 8.46 -0.37 3.25
N THR A 307 7.56 0.53 2.85
CA THR A 307 7.25 1.65 3.73
C THR A 307 6.35 1.19 4.88
N ILE A 308 6.38 1.92 6.00
CA ILE A 308 5.54 1.61 7.17
C ILE A 308 4.05 1.54 6.78
N HIS A 309 3.57 2.48 5.93
CA HIS A 309 2.18 2.48 5.48
C HIS A 309 1.78 1.19 4.75
N LYS A 310 2.64 0.67 3.89
CA LYS A 310 2.35 -0.54 3.10
C LYS A 310 2.54 -1.83 3.88
N ALA A 311 3.20 -1.77 5.02
CA ALA A 311 3.36 -2.89 5.93
C ALA A 311 2.18 -3.06 6.89
N LYS A 312 1.23 -2.09 6.94
CA LYS A 312 0.01 -2.24 7.75
C LYS A 312 -0.74 -3.51 7.35
N GLY A 313 -1.26 -4.25 8.33
CA GLY A 313 -1.89 -5.56 8.12
C GLY A 313 -0.91 -6.74 7.98
N ARG A 314 0.39 -6.50 7.80
CA ARG A 314 1.42 -7.55 7.72
C ARG A 314 2.18 -7.68 9.04
N GLU A 315 2.90 -8.80 9.21
CA GLU A 315 3.71 -9.07 10.41
C GLU A 315 4.94 -9.89 10.05
N PHE A 316 6.04 -9.66 10.75
CA PHE A 316 7.34 -10.28 10.47
C PHE A 316 8.02 -10.71 11.76
N ASP A 317 8.86 -11.75 11.69
CA ASP A 317 9.62 -12.18 12.88
C ASP A 317 10.60 -11.08 13.31
N ASP A 318 11.36 -10.54 12.36
CA ASP A 318 12.34 -9.49 12.60
C ASP A 318 11.97 -8.24 11.78
N VAL A 319 11.96 -7.09 12.44
CA VAL A 319 11.68 -5.80 11.81
C VAL A 319 12.84 -4.85 12.04
N TYR A 320 13.34 -4.27 10.96
CA TYR A 320 14.34 -3.18 10.95
C TYR A 320 13.65 -1.90 10.52
N MET A 321 13.65 -0.88 11.35
CA MET A 321 13.03 0.41 11.05
C MET A 321 14.11 1.45 10.76
N LEU A 322 13.98 2.14 9.61
CA LEU A 322 14.78 3.30 9.25
C LEU A 322 13.94 4.56 9.48
N ILE A 323 14.32 5.37 10.46
CA ILE A 323 13.60 6.58 10.86
C ILE A 323 14.50 7.79 10.69
N SER A 324 14.47 8.38 9.51
CA SER A 324 15.18 9.62 9.21
C SER A 324 14.44 10.82 9.78
N ASP A 325 15.17 11.82 10.25
CA ASP A 325 14.63 13.08 10.80
C ASP A 325 13.61 12.90 11.92
N GLY A 326 13.84 11.90 12.79
CA GLY A 326 12.97 11.54 13.90
C GLY A 326 12.89 12.57 15.04
N TYR A 327 12.91 13.88 14.71
CA TYR A 327 12.75 14.99 15.65
C TYR A 327 11.32 15.52 15.72
N LEU A 328 10.53 15.30 14.67
CA LEU A 328 9.14 15.73 14.63
C LEU A 328 8.27 14.85 15.52
N ARG A 329 7.40 15.47 16.31
CA ARG A 329 6.50 14.80 17.26
C ARG A 329 5.07 15.26 17.08
N ASP A 330 4.44 14.91 15.95
CA ASP A 330 3.00 15.00 15.81
C ASP A 330 2.35 13.61 15.98
N ASP A 331 1.11 13.58 16.43
CA ASP A 331 0.40 12.32 16.72
C ASP A 331 0.29 11.41 15.50
N HIS A 332 0.18 11.98 14.29
CA HIS A 332 0.10 11.21 13.06
C HIS A 332 1.41 10.48 12.75
N LEU A 333 2.53 11.17 12.94
CA LEU A 333 3.86 10.58 12.77
C LEU A 333 4.13 9.51 13.83
N MET A 334 3.74 9.79 15.10
CA MET A 334 3.89 8.82 16.19
C MET A 334 3.06 7.55 15.95
N ARG A 335 1.80 7.67 15.49
CA ARG A 335 0.98 6.51 15.10
C ARG A 335 1.64 5.70 13.98
N ARG A 336 2.24 6.37 13.00
CA ARG A 336 2.96 5.68 11.92
C ARG A 336 4.14 4.86 12.47
N TYR A 337 4.93 5.41 13.39
CA TYR A 337 6.01 4.66 14.03
C TYR A 337 5.49 3.52 14.89
N TYR A 338 4.41 3.74 15.62
CA TYR A 338 3.74 2.69 16.39
C TYR A 338 3.27 1.52 15.50
N VAL A 339 2.70 1.82 14.33
CA VAL A 339 2.37 0.79 13.33
C VAL A 339 3.61 0.00 12.95
N GLY A 340 4.75 0.65 12.68
CA GLY A 340 6.00 -0.04 12.36
C GLY A 340 6.48 -0.96 13.49
N ILE A 341 6.47 -0.49 14.73
CA ILE A 341 6.85 -1.25 15.94
C ILE A 341 5.98 -2.51 16.06
N THR A 342 4.66 -2.38 15.89
CA THR A 342 3.70 -3.48 16.05
C THR A 342 3.73 -4.51 14.92
N ARG A 343 4.58 -4.31 13.89
CA ARG A 343 4.81 -5.33 12.84
C ARG A 343 5.77 -6.42 13.30
N ALA A 344 6.57 -6.18 14.34
CA ALA A 344 7.55 -7.14 14.86
C ALA A 344 6.89 -8.22 15.72
N LYS A 345 7.20 -9.49 15.43
CA LYS A 345 6.80 -10.63 16.27
C LYS A 345 7.85 -10.96 17.31
N LYS A 346 9.13 -10.95 16.95
CA LYS A 346 10.22 -11.43 17.82
C LYS A 346 11.25 -10.36 18.12
N ARG A 347 11.79 -9.68 17.08
CA ARG A 347 12.87 -8.71 17.25
C ARG A 347 12.58 -7.42 16.51
N LEU A 348 12.96 -6.32 17.11
CA LEU A 348 12.81 -4.98 16.58
C LEU A 348 14.16 -4.25 16.62
N PHE A 349 14.60 -3.74 15.50
CA PHE A 349 15.81 -2.95 15.34
C PHE A 349 15.44 -1.57 14.80
N ILE A 350 15.80 -0.51 15.50
CA ILE A 350 15.46 0.86 15.10
C ILE A 350 16.74 1.64 14.85
N HIS A 351 16.91 2.15 13.64
CA HIS A 351 17.94 3.09 13.25
C HIS A 351 17.31 4.47 13.11
N THR A 352 17.77 5.42 13.91
CA THR A 352 17.25 6.78 13.88
C THR A 352 18.37 7.81 14.04
N ASN A 353 18.22 8.96 13.43
CA ASN A 353 19.05 10.13 13.68
C ASN A 353 18.32 11.22 14.49
N GLY A 354 17.13 10.88 15.02
CA GLY A 354 16.30 11.76 15.85
C GLY A 354 16.24 11.32 17.31
N ASP A 355 15.40 12.00 18.09
CA ASP A 355 15.25 11.77 19.53
C ASP A 355 13.91 11.11 19.93
N CYS A 356 13.06 10.71 18.97
CA CYS A 356 11.73 10.16 19.23
C CYS A 356 11.75 8.91 20.14
N PHE A 357 12.86 8.18 20.17
CA PHE A 357 13.04 6.95 20.96
C PHE A 357 14.00 7.13 22.14
N ALA A 358 14.57 8.31 22.37
CA ALA A 358 15.64 8.53 23.32
C ALA A 358 15.27 8.21 24.78
N ASN A 359 14.00 8.36 25.15
CA ASN A 359 13.51 8.15 26.52
C ASN A 359 12.75 6.82 26.69
N ILE A 360 12.87 5.90 25.73
CA ILE A 360 12.18 4.60 25.78
C ILE A 360 13.20 3.52 26.09
N SER A 361 12.90 2.70 27.09
CA SER A 361 13.76 1.58 27.45
C SER A 361 13.73 0.49 26.40
N ALA A 362 14.91 0.10 25.93
CA ALA A 362 15.14 -1.00 25.01
C ALA A 362 16.20 -1.94 25.58
N ASP A 363 16.31 -3.17 25.04
CA ASP A 363 17.34 -4.13 25.48
C ASP A 363 18.73 -3.62 25.14
N GLN A 364 18.84 -2.86 24.06
CA GLN A 364 20.06 -2.20 23.66
C GLN A 364 19.79 -0.78 23.16
N ASN A 365 20.52 0.19 23.70
CA ASN A 365 20.56 1.56 23.20
C ASN A 365 22.01 1.88 22.82
N CYS A 366 22.23 2.13 21.52
CA CYS A 366 23.55 2.46 20.97
C CYS A 366 23.57 3.87 20.40
N ILE A 367 24.73 4.50 20.48
CA ILE A 367 25.01 5.77 19.80
C ILE A 367 26.11 5.53 18.77
N ASP A 368 25.80 5.69 17.50
CA ASP A 368 26.77 5.58 16.42
C ASP A 368 27.22 6.98 15.98
N GLN A 369 28.49 7.30 16.25
CA GLN A 369 29.11 8.58 15.96
C GLN A 369 29.74 8.65 14.56
N ARG A 370 29.70 7.53 13.82
CA ARG A 370 30.31 7.45 12.48
C ARG A 370 29.46 8.22 11.47
N GLU A 371 30.16 8.83 10.50
CA GLU A 371 29.51 9.39 9.33
C GLU A 371 29.55 8.37 8.19
N TYR A 372 28.46 8.29 7.45
CA TYR A 372 28.29 7.37 6.34
C TYR A 372 28.02 8.13 5.05
N ALA A 373 28.73 7.75 4.01
CA ALA A 373 28.47 8.29 2.69
C ALA A 373 27.15 7.76 2.11
N MET A 374 26.55 8.57 1.25
CA MET A 374 25.41 8.09 0.45
C MET A 374 25.88 6.94 -0.48
N PRO A 375 24.98 6.02 -0.82
CA PRO A 375 25.29 4.96 -1.78
C PRO A 375 25.77 5.50 -3.13
N GLU A 376 26.73 4.84 -3.75
CA GLU A 376 27.25 5.23 -5.09
C GLU A 376 26.16 5.22 -6.17
N GLU A 377 25.15 4.38 -6.01
CA GLU A 377 23.98 4.29 -6.90
C GLU A 377 22.70 4.42 -6.11
N ILE A 378 21.76 5.18 -6.64
CA ILE A 378 20.39 5.32 -6.15
C ILE A 378 19.41 5.12 -7.28
N VAL A 379 18.20 4.66 -6.95
CA VAL A 379 17.12 4.51 -7.92
C VAL A 379 15.98 5.44 -7.56
N LEU A 380 15.52 6.23 -8.51
CA LEU A 380 14.32 7.07 -8.37
C LEU A 380 13.18 6.45 -9.15
N GLN A 381 12.11 6.11 -8.43
CA GLN A 381 10.91 5.56 -9.04
C GLN A 381 9.96 6.70 -9.42
N LEU A 382 9.77 6.91 -10.71
CA LEU A 382 8.87 7.96 -11.20
C LEU A 382 7.41 7.61 -10.97
N SER A 383 6.65 8.57 -10.46
CA SER A 383 5.19 8.55 -10.38
C SER A 383 4.57 9.35 -11.54
N HIS A 384 3.25 9.34 -11.66
CA HIS A 384 2.56 10.18 -12.65
C HIS A 384 2.75 11.69 -12.43
N LYS A 385 3.15 12.11 -11.20
CA LYS A 385 3.46 13.51 -10.86
C LYS A 385 4.85 13.94 -11.36
N ASP A 386 5.73 12.96 -11.61
CA ASP A 386 7.12 13.19 -12.00
C ASP A 386 7.29 13.29 -13.52
N VAL A 387 6.22 13.00 -14.28
CA VAL A 387 6.20 13.08 -15.74
C VAL A 387 5.24 14.16 -16.22
N TYR A 388 5.53 14.75 -17.39
CA TYR A 388 4.65 15.73 -18.02
C TYR A 388 3.49 15.03 -18.75
N LEU A 389 2.32 14.97 -18.12
CA LEU A 389 1.16 14.22 -18.60
C LEU A 389 0.67 14.68 -19.97
N GLY A 390 0.79 15.97 -20.31
CA GLY A 390 0.43 16.49 -21.62
C GLY A 390 1.19 15.86 -22.77
N PHE A 391 2.41 15.40 -22.52
CA PHE A 391 3.27 14.75 -23.50
C PHE A 391 2.68 13.41 -24.02
N PHE A 392 1.96 12.69 -23.17
CA PHE A 392 1.41 11.37 -23.50
C PHE A 392 0.16 11.41 -24.40
N LYS A 393 -0.42 12.59 -24.65
CA LYS A 393 -1.63 12.70 -25.49
C LYS A 393 -1.37 12.29 -26.94
N GLU A 394 -0.15 12.49 -27.43
CA GLU A 394 0.22 12.27 -28.85
C GLU A 394 0.96 10.95 -29.08
N ILE A 395 1.55 10.33 -28.04
CA ILE A 395 2.44 9.18 -28.16
C ILE A 395 1.87 7.88 -27.57
N LYS A 396 0.55 7.75 -27.52
CA LYS A 396 -0.13 6.62 -26.89
C LYS A 396 0.31 5.25 -27.46
N ARG A 397 0.56 5.17 -28.75
CA ARG A 397 0.96 3.90 -29.41
C ARG A 397 2.37 3.48 -29.00
N GLU A 398 3.28 4.43 -28.97
CA GLU A 398 4.67 4.22 -28.60
C GLU A 398 4.76 3.74 -27.15
N VAL A 399 4.03 4.37 -26.23
CA VAL A 399 4.00 4.00 -24.83
C VAL A 399 3.36 2.62 -24.60
N LEU A 400 2.25 2.31 -25.30
CA LEU A 400 1.60 1.00 -25.18
C LEU A 400 2.41 -0.17 -25.79
N ALA A 401 3.42 0.12 -26.62
CA ALA A 401 4.33 -0.90 -27.13
C ALA A 401 5.43 -1.30 -26.15
N LEU A 402 5.65 -0.50 -25.09
CA LEU A 402 6.65 -0.75 -24.07
C LEU A 402 6.18 -1.78 -23.03
N LYS A 403 7.12 -2.49 -22.46
CA LYS A 403 6.91 -3.52 -21.43
C LYS A 403 7.72 -3.20 -20.19
N GLY A 404 7.23 -3.63 -19.03
CA GLY A 404 8.01 -3.55 -17.80
C GLY A 404 9.37 -4.22 -17.95
N GLY A 405 10.45 -3.51 -17.64
CA GLY A 405 11.84 -3.93 -17.81
C GLY A 405 12.52 -3.42 -19.08
N ASP A 406 11.79 -2.86 -20.06
CA ASP A 406 12.41 -2.30 -21.25
C ASP A 406 13.38 -1.16 -20.87
N MET A 407 14.58 -1.20 -21.44
CA MET A 407 15.60 -0.18 -21.20
C MET A 407 15.29 1.10 -21.96
N LEU A 408 15.54 2.21 -21.31
CA LEU A 408 15.34 3.55 -21.83
C LEU A 408 16.65 4.35 -21.78
N SER A 409 16.84 5.24 -22.73
CA SER A 409 17.91 6.25 -22.66
C SER A 409 17.35 7.58 -22.13
N TYR A 410 18.19 8.33 -21.43
CA TYR A 410 17.86 9.61 -20.84
C TYR A 410 18.68 10.72 -21.50
N LYS A 411 18.02 11.78 -21.94
CA LYS A 411 18.67 12.99 -22.44
C LYS A 411 17.75 14.21 -22.25
N ASP A 412 18.29 15.28 -21.73
CA ASP A 412 17.62 16.59 -21.58
C ASP A 412 16.19 16.45 -20.98
N TYR A 413 16.09 15.76 -19.84
CA TYR A 413 14.85 15.51 -19.10
C TYR A 413 13.79 14.74 -19.91
N THR A 414 14.21 14.02 -20.94
CA THR A 414 13.34 13.20 -21.80
C THR A 414 13.87 11.76 -21.81
N LEU A 415 12.96 10.80 -21.75
CA LEU A 415 13.23 9.37 -21.88
C LEU A 415 12.93 8.92 -23.30
N TYR A 416 13.80 8.10 -23.87
CA TYR A 416 13.71 7.58 -25.22
C TYR A 416 13.74 6.04 -25.18
N ASP A 417 12.98 5.42 -26.07
CA ASP A 417 13.04 3.96 -26.29
C ASP A 417 14.30 3.55 -27.06
N VAL A 418 14.43 2.25 -27.29
CA VAL A 418 15.57 1.69 -28.05
C VAL A 418 15.64 2.18 -29.50
N ALA A 419 14.51 2.62 -30.07
CA ALA A 419 14.44 3.23 -31.41
C ALA A 419 14.66 4.75 -31.39
N GLN A 420 15.11 5.32 -30.26
CA GLN A 420 15.34 6.74 -30.04
C GLN A 420 14.09 7.61 -30.24
N ARG A 421 12.90 7.05 -30.00
CA ARG A 421 11.64 7.79 -29.98
C ARG A 421 11.40 8.31 -28.56
N PRO A 422 11.00 9.58 -28.40
CA PRO A 422 10.71 10.11 -27.06
C PRO A 422 9.42 9.49 -26.52
N VAL A 423 9.51 8.88 -25.33
CA VAL A 423 8.42 8.12 -24.69
C VAL A 423 7.96 8.69 -23.36
N ALA A 424 8.73 9.57 -22.75
CA ALA A 424 8.30 10.35 -21.59
C ALA A 424 9.13 11.63 -21.45
N ARG A 425 8.52 12.68 -20.93
CA ARG A 425 9.22 13.91 -20.53
C ARG A 425 8.97 14.16 -19.05
N LEU A 426 10.02 14.52 -18.31
CA LEU A 426 9.93 14.76 -16.88
C LEU A 426 9.21 16.08 -16.58
N SER A 427 8.45 16.10 -15.48
CA SER A 427 7.79 17.31 -14.98
C SER A 427 8.82 18.32 -14.45
N LEU A 428 8.41 19.58 -14.36
CA LEU A 428 9.29 20.64 -13.83
C LEU A 428 9.72 20.37 -12.39
N SER A 429 8.86 19.75 -11.55
CA SER A 429 9.22 19.36 -10.20
C SER A 429 10.32 18.29 -10.19
N MET A 430 10.20 17.29 -11.05
CA MET A 430 11.19 16.23 -11.17
C MET A 430 12.52 16.73 -11.75
N GLN A 431 12.47 17.67 -12.69
CA GLN A 431 13.68 18.33 -13.22
C GLN A 431 14.46 19.06 -12.10
N LYS A 432 13.76 19.78 -11.21
CA LYS A 432 14.37 20.43 -10.04
C LYS A 432 15.00 19.39 -9.10
N LYS A 433 14.28 18.31 -8.82
CA LYS A 433 14.78 17.23 -7.98
C LYS A 433 16.05 16.58 -8.56
N LEU A 434 16.09 16.36 -9.88
CA LEU A 434 17.31 15.86 -10.54
C LEU A 434 18.46 16.87 -10.50
N ALA A 435 18.18 18.17 -10.56
CA ALA A 435 19.20 19.19 -10.40
C ALA A 435 19.83 19.17 -8.98
N GLU A 436 18.99 19.00 -7.94
CA GLU A 436 19.47 18.83 -6.55
C GLU A 436 20.36 17.57 -6.39
N TRP A 437 19.99 16.46 -7.05
CA TRP A 437 20.84 15.26 -7.08
C TRP A 437 22.14 15.49 -7.82
N LYS A 438 22.10 16.25 -8.93
CA LYS A 438 23.31 16.62 -9.68
C LYS A 438 24.26 17.51 -8.86
N GLU A 439 23.74 18.43 -8.06
CA GLU A 439 24.55 19.21 -7.10
C GLU A 439 25.26 18.33 -6.07
N ARG A 440 24.69 17.17 -5.75
CA ARG A 440 25.28 16.14 -4.88
C ARG A 440 26.24 15.20 -5.61
N GLY A 441 26.49 15.41 -6.90
CA GLY A 441 27.39 14.63 -7.74
C GLY A 441 26.75 13.46 -8.50
N TYR A 442 25.43 13.24 -8.40
CA TYR A 442 24.76 12.15 -9.11
C TYR A 442 24.31 12.53 -10.51
N GLU A 443 24.52 11.63 -11.46
CA GLU A 443 23.98 11.75 -12.81
C GLU A 443 23.10 10.53 -13.18
N VAL A 444 22.11 10.75 -14.04
CA VAL A 444 21.26 9.66 -14.56
C VAL A 444 22.07 8.78 -15.48
N LYS A 445 22.33 7.55 -15.09
CA LYS A 445 23.14 6.57 -15.81
C LYS A 445 22.32 5.61 -16.67
N ALA A 446 21.15 5.23 -16.15
CA ALA A 446 20.25 4.30 -16.83
C ALA A 446 18.79 4.63 -16.48
N ALA A 447 17.90 4.17 -17.34
CA ALA A 447 16.47 4.22 -17.09
C ALA A 447 15.80 2.94 -17.61
N SER A 448 14.71 2.52 -16.98
CA SER A 448 13.92 1.38 -17.45
C SER A 448 12.44 1.59 -17.19
N VAL A 449 11.62 0.93 -18.00
CA VAL A 449 10.17 0.91 -17.81
C VAL A 449 9.82 0.11 -16.56
N ARG A 450 9.11 0.72 -15.62
CA ARG A 450 8.54 0.01 -14.48
C ARG A 450 7.12 -0.44 -14.77
N PHE A 451 6.25 0.49 -15.18
CA PHE A 451 4.86 0.22 -15.55
C PHE A 451 4.40 1.09 -16.72
N VAL A 452 3.48 0.55 -17.50
CA VAL A 452 2.63 1.32 -18.42
C VAL A 452 1.20 1.28 -17.88
N VAL A 453 0.59 2.45 -17.68
CA VAL A 453 -0.71 2.56 -17.02
C VAL A 453 -1.66 3.48 -17.78
N ALA A 454 -2.95 3.17 -17.75
CA ALA A 454 -3.98 4.11 -18.19
C ALA A 454 -4.18 5.19 -17.11
N TRP A 455 -4.31 6.43 -17.52
CA TRP A 455 -4.50 7.54 -16.61
C TRP A 455 -5.49 8.56 -17.17
N LYS A 456 -6.29 9.12 -16.27
CA LYS A 456 -7.23 10.21 -16.55
C LYS A 456 -7.31 11.12 -15.32
N PRO A 457 -7.42 12.47 -15.49
CA PRO A 457 -7.66 13.35 -14.36
C PRO A 457 -8.93 12.97 -13.60
N LYS A 458 -8.92 13.07 -12.25
CA LYS A 458 -10.10 12.75 -11.43
C LYS A 458 -11.34 13.57 -11.79
N ASP A 459 -11.15 14.82 -12.24
CA ASP A 459 -12.24 15.75 -12.57
C ASP A 459 -12.45 15.91 -14.07
N ALA A 460 -11.85 15.01 -14.87
CA ALA A 460 -12.00 15.06 -16.33
C ALA A 460 -13.43 14.68 -16.74
N PRO A 461 -13.98 15.35 -17.78
CA PRO A 461 -15.25 14.96 -18.39
C PRO A 461 -15.25 13.49 -18.83
N LYS A 462 -16.43 12.84 -18.84
CA LYS A 462 -16.54 11.43 -19.25
C LYS A 462 -15.99 11.17 -20.65
N GLU A 463 -16.12 12.12 -21.54
CA GLU A 463 -15.70 12.07 -22.96
C GLU A 463 -14.18 12.24 -23.14
N GLU A 464 -13.46 12.78 -22.14
CA GLU A 464 -12.01 12.94 -22.26
C GLU A 464 -11.33 11.56 -22.32
N PRO A 465 -10.53 11.29 -23.39
CA PRO A 465 -9.90 9.99 -23.53
C PRO A 465 -8.81 9.77 -22.48
N GLU A 466 -8.70 8.53 -21.99
CA GLU A 466 -7.57 8.11 -21.17
C GLU A 466 -6.27 8.14 -21.96
N ILE A 467 -5.20 8.61 -21.33
CA ILE A 467 -3.84 8.55 -21.85
C ILE A 467 -3.11 7.32 -21.32
N ALA A 468 -2.11 6.83 -22.05
CA ALA A 468 -1.16 5.84 -21.56
C ALA A 468 0.05 6.57 -20.98
N VAL A 469 0.34 6.33 -19.72
CA VAL A 469 1.46 6.96 -19.00
C VAL A 469 2.53 5.92 -18.73
N LEU A 470 3.77 6.28 -19.01
CA LEU A 470 4.96 5.52 -18.68
C LEU A 470 5.45 5.92 -17.29
N LEU A 471 5.60 4.93 -16.40
CA LEU A 471 6.28 5.05 -15.12
C LEU A 471 7.63 4.35 -15.22
N ALA A 472 8.71 5.09 -15.05
CA ALA A 472 10.06 4.58 -15.20
C ALA A 472 10.82 4.58 -13.86
N ASP A 473 11.86 3.76 -13.81
CA ASP A 473 12.90 3.83 -12.80
C ASP A 473 14.13 4.52 -13.41
N LEU A 474 14.70 5.49 -12.69
CA LEU A 474 15.94 6.15 -13.05
C LEU A 474 17.04 5.69 -12.11
N VAL A 475 18.13 5.16 -12.65
CA VAL A 475 19.34 4.83 -11.89
C VAL A 475 20.28 6.02 -11.97
N LEU A 476 20.60 6.60 -10.82
CA LEU A 476 21.55 7.67 -10.68
C LEU A 476 22.84 7.13 -10.05
N SER A 477 24.01 7.59 -10.50
CA SER A 477 25.30 7.24 -9.91
C SER A 477 26.18 8.46 -9.74
N LEU A 478 27.06 8.39 -8.72
CA LEU A 478 28.14 9.35 -8.48
C LEU A 478 29.16 9.35 -9.61
#